data_c87509c1e5926fef5d6bb6dd375aaadc
#
_entry.id   c87509c1e5926fef5d6bb6dd375aaadc
#
_cell.length_a   1.000
_cell.length_b   1.000
_cell.length_c   1.000
_cell.angle_alpha   90.00
_cell.angle_beta   90.00
_cell.angle_gamma   90.00
#
_symmetry.space_group_name_H-M   'P 1'
#
loop_
_entity.id
_entity.type
_entity.pdbx_description
1 polymer ?
#
loop_
_entity_poly.entity_id
_entity_poly.type
_entity_poly.pdbx_seq_one_letter_code
_entity_poly.pdbx_strand_id
1 'polypeptide(L)'
;MFTPKVHLSAKKFVAPALAAAVALGVGVAPAEASSSFGNFGRVNLPVPSVNLPAAPAAAAKPVAPASNRVQSIINHTNAYRQAHGLRPVRANAALNGLAQDWANKLVRANKLSHRPQHWNYYPSNIPAGGENVLQAWSDYSDAQLVKLWYESPSHRKIMLDPRAKTIGVGVAINSEGKLYAVQNYGR
;
A
#
# COMPACT_ATOMS: atom_id res chain seq x y z
N MET A 1 4.72 56.33 -19.19
CA MET A 1 4.59 54.88 -19.44
C MET A 1 5.30 54.18 -18.28
N PHE A 2 4.54 53.82 -17.21
CA PHE A 2 5.07 53.21 -15.99
C PHE A 2 4.65 51.72 -15.99
N THR A 3 5.64 50.83 -16.00
CA THR A 3 5.42 49.41 -15.79
C THR A 3 5.62 49.06 -14.32
N PRO A 4 4.65 48.41 -13.62
CA PRO A 4 4.87 47.97 -12.25
C PRO A 4 5.64 46.63 -12.24
N LYS A 5 6.77 46.61 -11.52
CA LYS A 5 7.48 45.36 -11.17
C LYS A 5 6.71 44.61 -10.08
N VAL A 6 6.23 43.43 -10.40
CA VAL A 6 5.64 42.50 -9.42
C VAL A 6 6.77 41.75 -8.74
N HIS A 7 6.93 41.97 -7.42
CA HIS A 7 7.82 41.17 -6.56
C HIS A 7 7.10 39.90 -6.13
N LEU A 8 7.53 38.74 -6.67
CA LEU A 8 7.12 37.43 -6.15
C LEU A 8 7.97 37.12 -4.93
N SER A 9 7.33 37.12 -3.75
CA SER A 9 7.92 36.66 -2.48
C SER A 9 7.83 35.15 -2.42
N ALA A 10 8.96 34.45 -2.53
CA ALA A 10 9.07 33.02 -2.35
C ALA A 10 8.98 32.67 -0.85
N LYS A 11 7.84 32.17 -0.39
CA LYS A 11 7.72 31.55 0.94
C LYS A 11 8.41 30.20 0.95
N LYS A 12 9.54 30.13 1.67
CA LYS A 12 10.24 28.88 1.95
C LYS A 12 9.39 28.02 2.89
N PHE A 13 8.88 26.90 2.39
CA PHE A 13 8.29 25.85 3.23
C PHE A 13 9.43 25.01 3.82
N VAL A 14 9.60 25.11 5.12
CA VAL A 14 10.45 24.21 5.91
C VAL A 14 9.63 22.98 6.23
N ALA A 15 10.00 21.84 5.69
CA ALA A 15 9.43 20.56 6.05
C ALA A 15 10.14 20.01 7.31
N PRO A 16 9.42 19.51 8.32
CA PRO A 16 10.06 18.81 9.43
C PRO A 16 10.55 17.44 8.98
N ALA A 17 11.83 17.18 9.21
CA ALA A 17 12.44 15.87 9.05
C ALA A 17 11.93 14.92 10.14
N LEU A 18 11.24 13.86 9.77
CA LEU A 18 10.91 12.76 10.68
C LEU A 18 11.99 11.69 10.52
N ALA A 19 12.79 11.53 11.57
CA ALA A 19 13.84 10.52 11.66
C ALA A 19 13.22 9.12 11.74
N ALA A 20 13.53 8.26 10.78
CA ALA A 20 13.23 6.83 10.84
C ALA A 20 14.32 6.14 11.67
N ALA A 21 13.97 5.64 12.85
CA ALA A 21 14.83 4.78 13.65
C ALA A 21 14.91 3.39 12.99
N VAL A 22 16.10 3.04 12.49
CA VAL A 22 16.45 1.68 12.04
C VAL A 22 16.88 0.90 13.29
N ALA A 23 16.06 -0.05 13.73
CA ALA A 23 16.44 -1.04 14.72
C ALA A 23 17.24 -2.16 14.03
N LEU A 24 18.55 -2.19 14.27
CA LEU A 24 19.43 -3.30 13.93
C LEU A 24 19.18 -4.45 14.92
N GLY A 25 18.46 -5.47 14.47
CA GLY A 25 18.33 -6.74 15.15
C GLY A 25 19.58 -7.59 14.96
N VAL A 26 20.39 -7.76 15.99
CA VAL A 26 21.51 -8.69 16.04
C VAL A 26 20.94 -10.11 16.15
N GLY A 27 21.20 -10.94 15.15
CA GLY A 27 20.86 -12.35 15.17
C GLY A 27 21.74 -13.12 16.14
N VAL A 28 21.10 -13.80 17.10
CA VAL A 28 21.73 -14.85 17.91
C VAL A 28 21.19 -16.19 17.43
N ALA A 29 22.06 -17.03 16.94
CA ALA A 29 21.76 -18.41 16.56
C ALA A 29 21.45 -19.24 17.83
N PRO A 30 20.45 -20.16 17.83
CA PRO A 30 20.28 -21.09 18.93
C PRO A 30 21.30 -22.22 18.84
N ALA A 31 22.09 -22.37 19.91
CA ALA A 31 22.93 -23.55 20.14
C ALA A 31 22.03 -24.73 20.53
N GLU A 32 22.20 -25.84 19.84
CA GLU A 32 21.61 -27.11 20.24
C GLU A 32 22.29 -27.63 21.50
N ALA A 33 21.52 -27.81 22.56
CA ALA A 33 21.94 -28.56 23.74
C ALA A 33 20.94 -29.67 24.01
N SER A 34 21.27 -30.86 23.57
CA SER A 34 20.65 -32.10 24.04
C SER A 34 20.96 -32.30 25.53
N SER A 35 19.95 -32.39 26.38
CA SER A 35 20.09 -33.07 27.67
C SER A 35 18.74 -33.64 28.09
N SER A 36 18.75 -34.96 28.13
CA SER A 36 17.78 -35.87 28.74
C SER A 36 17.74 -35.61 30.27
N PHE A 37 16.56 -35.30 30.81
CA PHE A 37 16.26 -35.51 32.23
C PHE A 37 14.74 -35.72 32.47
N GLY A 38 14.39 -36.90 32.93
CA GLY A 38 13.67 -37.13 34.17
C GLY A 38 12.17 -36.77 34.17
N ASN A 39 11.39 -37.83 34.15
CA ASN A 39 9.97 -37.90 34.45
C ASN A 39 9.67 -37.31 35.85
N PHE A 40 9.12 -36.08 35.91
CA PHE A 40 8.54 -35.56 37.16
C PHE A 40 7.03 -35.42 36.99
N GLY A 41 6.31 -36.05 37.93
CA GLY A 41 4.86 -36.18 37.96
C GLY A 41 4.11 -34.86 37.78
N ARG A 42 2.99 -34.93 37.09
CA ARG A 42 2.02 -33.84 36.90
C ARG A 42 1.49 -33.39 38.27
N VAL A 43 1.93 -32.28 38.74
CA VAL A 43 1.26 -31.55 39.83
C VAL A 43 0.19 -30.67 39.21
N ASN A 44 -1.08 -31.10 39.35
CA ASN A 44 -2.24 -30.36 38.87
C ASN A 44 -2.56 -29.28 39.90
N LEU A 45 -2.01 -28.07 39.69
CA LEU A 45 -2.38 -26.88 40.47
C LEU A 45 -3.60 -26.23 39.83
N PRO A 46 -4.66 -25.92 40.59
CA PRO A 46 -5.82 -25.20 40.04
C PRO A 46 -5.38 -23.76 39.71
N VAL A 47 -5.38 -23.43 38.41
CA VAL A 47 -5.25 -22.05 37.94
C VAL A 47 -6.55 -21.32 38.18
N PRO A 48 -6.58 -20.21 38.93
CA PRO A 48 -7.78 -19.42 39.06
C PRO A 48 -8.13 -18.82 37.68
N SER A 49 -9.34 -19.11 37.21
CA SER A 49 -9.89 -18.50 35.99
C SER A 49 -10.09 -17.01 36.24
N VAL A 50 -9.16 -16.19 35.80
CA VAL A 50 -9.34 -14.74 35.78
C VAL A 50 -10.24 -14.42 34.60
N ASN A 51 -11.50 -14.10 34.91
CA ASN A 51 -12.48 -13.65 33.93
C ASN A 51 -12.12 -12.19 33.58
N LEU A 52 -11.23 -12.01 32.58
CA LEU A 52 -10.92 -10.71 32.01
C LEU A 52 -12.16 -10.23 31.24
N PRO A 53 -12.69 -9.01 31.54
CA PRO A 53 -13.77 -8.47 30.71
C PRO A 53 -13.25 -8.38 29.26
N ALA A 54 -14.05 -8.91 28.32
CA ALA A 54 -13.76 -8.78 26.92
C ALA A 54 -13.57 -7.30 26.58
N ALA A 55 -12.41 -6.97 26.01
CA ALA A 55 -12.19 -5.63 25.48
C ALA A 55 -13.33 -5.31 24.49
N PRO A 56 -13.91 -4.09 24.56
CA PRO A 56 -14.95 -3.71 23.61
C PRO A 56 -14.38 -3.87 22.21
N ALA A 57 -15.01 -4.74 21.40
CA ALA A 57 -14.70 -4.88 19.99
C ALA A 57 -14.84 -3.49 19.37
N ALA A 58 -13.70 -2.88 19.00
CA ALA A 58 -13.72 -1.64 18.25
C ALA A 58 -14.55 -1.90 17.00
N ALA A 59 -15.69 -1.21 16.88
CA ALA A 59 -16.58 -1.34 15.75
C ALA A 59 -15.77 -1.08 14.48
N ALA A 60 -15.59 -2.13 13.67
CA ALA A 60 -14.89 -2.03 12.40
C ALA A 60 -15.63 -0.99 11.56
N LYS A 61 -14.94 0.11 11.20
CA LYS A 61 -15.51 1.12 10.31
C LYS A 61 -15.94 0.41 9.02
N PRO A 62 -17.14 0.71 8.47
CA PRO A 62 -17.58 0.08 7.23
C PRO A 62 -16.50 0.23 6.15
N VAL A 63 -15.99 -0.87 5.64
CA VAL A 63 -15.07 -0.84 4.49
C VAL A 63 -15.90 -0.46 3.27
N ALA A 64 -15.54 0.65 2.62
CA ALA A 64 -16.22 1.10 1.42
C ALA A 64 -16.22 0.00 0.34
N PRO A 65 -17.28 -0.12 -0.49
CA PRO A 65 -17.31 -1.07 -1.59
C PRO A 65 -16.07 -0.93 -2.47
N ALA A 66 -15.53 -2.05 -2.96
CA ALA A 66 -14.27 -2.07 -3.71
C ALA A 66 -14.27 -1.12 -4.92
N SER A 67 -15.42 -0.97 -5.59
CA SER A 67 -15.60 -0.03 -6.71
C SER A 67 -15.38 1.44 -6.31
N ASN A 68 -15.83 1.83 -5.12
CA ASN A 68 -15.64 3.19 -4.61
C ASN A 68 -14.17 3.45 -4.27
N ARG A 69 -13.45 2.45 -3.72
CA ARG A 69 -12.02 2.56 -3.43
C ARG A 69 -11.18 2.71 -4.70
N VAL A 70 -11.49 1.97 -5.76
CA VAL A 70 -10.81 2.07 -7.06
C VAL A 70 -10.84 3.50 -7.58
N GLN A 71 -12.04 4.09 -7.68
CA GLN A 71 -12.18 5.47 -8.18
C GLN A 71 -11.53 6.49 -7.24
N SER A 72 -11.66 6.31 -5.93
CA SER A 72 -11.03 7.17 -4.92
C SER A 72 -9.50 7.18 -5.05
N ILE A 73 -8.87 6.02 -5.19
CA ILE A 73 -7.42 5.89 -5.40
C ILE A 73 -7.00 6.59 -6.70
N ILE A 74 -7.76 6.45 -7.79
CA ILE A 74 -7.47 7.14 -9.05
C ILE A 74 -7.55 8.65 -8.88
N ASN A 75 -8.55 9.15 -8.17
CA ASN A 75 -8.72 10.59 -7.90
C ASN A 75 -7.54 11.15 -7.08
N HIS A 76 -7.13 10.48 -6.02
CA HIS A 76 -5.96 10.88 -5.22
C HIS A 76 -4.66 10.81 -6.03
N THR A 77 -4.49 9.79 -6.87
CA THR A 77 -3.35 9.69 -7.80
C THR A 77 -3.32 10.89 -8.75
N ASN A 78 -4.47 11.25 -9.31
CA ASN A 78 -4.58 12.38 -10.23
C ASN A 78 -4.34 13.73 -9.54
N ALA A 79 -4.70 13.88 -8.27
CA ALA A 79 -4.37 15.07 -7.49
C ALA A 79 -2.85 15.27 -7.39
N TYR A 80 -2.07 14.20 -7.11
CA TYR A 80 -0.62 14.28 -7.14
C TYR A 80 -0.08 14.62 -8.53
N ARG A 81 -0.61 13.99 -9.59
CA ARG A 81 -0.19 14.29 -10.97
C ARG A 81 -0.43 15.74 -11.34
N GLN A 82 -1.62 16.27 -11.04
CA GLN A 82 -1.97 17.66 -11.29
C GLN A 82 -1.09 18.65 -10.50
N ALA A 83 -0.77 18.34 -9.24
CA ALA A 83 0.16 19.14 -8.43
C ALA A 83 1.57 19.21 -9.03
N HIS A 84 1.93 18.25 -9.90
CA HIS A 84 3.17 18.22 -10.68
C HIS A 84 2.99 18.71 -12.14
N GLY A 85 1.88 19.36 -12.47
CA GLY A 85 1.62 19.88 -13.83
C GLY A 85 1.37 18.79 -14.88
N LEU A 86 1.10 17.55 -14.45
CA LEU A 86 0.87 16.44 -15.35
C LEU A 86 -0.62 16.25 -15.65
N ARG A 87 -0.94 15.75 -16.85
CA ARG A 87 -2.31 15.40 -17.22
C ARG A 87 -2.80 14.25 -16.32
N PRO A 88 -4.08 14.26 -15.91
CA PRO A 88 -4.69 13.15 -15.21
C PRO A 88 -4.71 11.90 -16.09
N VAL A 89 -4.50 10.73 -15.45
CA VAL A 89 -4.71 9.43 -16.09
C VAL A 89 -6.18 9.04 -16.02
N ARG A 90 -6.69 8.35 -17.06
CA ARG A 90 -8.07 7.89 -17.14
C ARG A 90 -8.20 6.45 -16.65
N ALA A 91 -9.25 6.16 -15.91
CA ALA A 91 -9.59 4.78 -15.56
C ALA A 91 -9.75 3.91 -16.80
N ASN A 92 -9.20 2.70 -16.76
CA ASN A 92 -9.34 1.70 -17.83
C ASN A 92 -9.82 0.38 -17.25
N ALA A 93 -10.95 -0.11 -17.72
CA ALA A 93 -11.60 -1.31 -17.17
C ALA A 93 -10.73 -2.58 -17.32
N ALA A 94 -10.02 -2.74 -18.43
CA ALA A 94 -9.15 -3.90 -18.64
C ALA A 94 -7.95 -3.85 -17.67
N LEU A 95 -7.37 -2.67 -17.44
CA LEU A 95 -6.31 -2.51 -16.43
C LEU A 95 -6.83 -2.65 -15.00
N ASN A 96 -8.08 -2.25 -14.70
CA ASN A 96 -8.72 -2.53 -13.41
C ASN A 96 -8.83 -4.04 -13.18
N GLY A 97 -9.30 -4.79 -14.18
CA GLY A 97 -9.36 -6.25 -14.11
C GLY A 97 -7.98 -6.88 -13.89
N LEU A 98 -6.96 -6.40 -14.60
CA LEU A 98 -5.58 -6.84 -14.44
C LEU A 98 -5.05 -6.59 -13.03
N ALA A 99 -5.26 -5.40 -12.49
CA ALA A 99 -4.85 -5.01 -11.15
C ALA A 99 -5.60 -5.80 -10.06
N GLN A 100 -6.92 -5.98 -10.23
CA GLN A 100 -7.74 -6.73 -9.27
C GLN A 100 -7.38 -8.22 -9.23
N ASP A 101 -7.13 -8.83 -10.41
CA ASP A 101 -6.65 -10.23 -10.47
C ASP A 101 -5.34 -10.38 -9.67
N TRP A 102 -4.41 -9.43 -9.80
CA TRP A 102 -3.16 -9.51 -9.06
C TRP A 102 -3.35 -9.26 -7.57
N ALA A 103 -4.13 -8.26 -7.16
CA ALA A 103 -4.47 -8.02 -5.75
C ALA A 103 -5.08 -9.27 -5.09
N ASN A 104 -5.98 -9.96 -5.78
CA ASN A 104 -6.56 -11.21 -5.29
C ASN A 104 -5.52 -12.35 -5.15
N LYS A 105 -4.53 -12.42 -6.03
CA LYS A 105 -3.43 -13.39 -5.93
C LYS A 105 -2.51 -13.09 -4.75
N LEU A 106 -2.20 -11.82 -4.50
CA LEU A 106 -1.42 -11.39 -3.34
C LEU A 106 -2.11 -11.73 -2.02
N VAL A 107 -3.43 -11.52 -1.93
CA VAL A 107 -4.24 -11.93 -0.77
C VAL A 107 -4.14 -13.43 -0.53
N ARG A 108 -4.35 -14.25 -1.57
CA ARG A 108 -4.29 -15.72 -1.43
C ARG A 108 -2.90 -16.23 -1.03
N ALA A 109 -1.85 -15.56 -1.55
CA ALA A 109 -0.47 -15.91 -1.22
C ALA A 109 -0.02 -15.33 0.13
N ASN A 110 -0.77 -14.39 0.71
CA ASN A 110 -0.41 -13.59 1.89
C ASN A 110 1.03 -13.00 1.75
N LYS A 111 1.40 -12.59 0.53
CA LYS A 111 2.75 -12.14 0.21
C LYS A 111 2.73 -11.00 -0.79
N LEU A 112 3.45 -9.91 -0.48
CA LEU A 112 3.64 -8.79 -1.41
C LEU A 112 4.71 -9.13 -2.44
N SER A 113 4.38 -9.00 -3.73
CA SER A 113 5.31 -9.13 -4.85
C SER A 113 4.76 -8.43 -6.08
N HIS A 114 5.64 -8.04 -7.00
CA HIS A 114 5.22 -7.66 -8.34
C HIS A 114 4.72 -8.86 -9.13
N ARG A 115 3.81 -8.64 -10.08
CA ARG A 115 3.42 -9.66 -11.04
C ARG A 115 4.64 -9.96 -11.93
N PRO A 116 5.12 -11.21 -12.00
CA PRO A 116 6.21 -11.57 -12.90
C PRO A 116 5.86 -11.17 -14.33
N GLN A 117 6.78 -10.47 -15.00
CA GLN A 117 6.58 -10.02 -16.39
C GLN A 117 5.22 -9.32 -16.61
N HIS A 118 4.82 -8.44 -15.67
CA HIS A 118 3.50 -7.80 -15.66
C HIS A 118 3.11 -7.19 -17.02
N TRP A 119 4.09 -6.71 -17.81
CA TRP A 119 3.88 -6.13 -19.14
C TRP A 119 3.26 -7.10 -20.15
N ASN A 120 3.42 -8.42 -20.00
CA ASN A 120 2.85 -9.42 -20.89
C ASN A 120 1.32 -9.59 -20.72
N TYR A 121 0.75 -9.01 -19.67
CA TYR A 121 -0.68 -9.13 -19.37
C TYR A 121 -1.50 -7.91 -19.80
N TYR A 122 -0.83 -6.87 -20.31
CA TYR A 122 -1.53 -5.69 -20.79
C TYR A 122 -2.26 -5.99 -22.11
N PRO A 123 -3.43 -5.36 -22.35
CA PRO A 123 -4.06 -5.42 -23.66
C PRO A 123 -3.08 -4.96 -24.75
N SER A 124 -3.13 -5.58 -25.93
CA SER A 124 -2.19 -5.31 -27.03
C SER A 124 -2.19 -3.85 -27.50
N ASN A 125 -3.31 -3.15 -27.31
CA ASN A 125 -3.46 -1.74 -27.65
C ASN A 125 -3.06 -0.77 -26.51
N ILE A 126 -2.56 -1.27 -25.38
CA ILE A 126 -2.14 -0.45 -24.24
C ILE A 126 -0.69 -0.77 -23.90
N PRO A 127 0.28 0.04 -24.35
CA PRO A 127 1.66 -0.16 -23.94
C PRO A 127 1.83 -0.06 -22.43
N ALA A 128 2.52 -1.02 -21.84
CA ALA A 128 2.74 -1.06 -20.39
C ALA A 128 3.53 0.16 -19.90
N GLY A 129 3.02 0.81 -18.88
CA GLY A 129 3.64 1.98 -18.24
C GLY A 129 4.37 1.66 -16.95
N GLY A 130 3.94 0.62 -16.25
CA GLY A 130 4.51 0.18 -14.98
C GLY A 130 3.46 -0.32 -14.01
N GLU A 131 3.90 -1.00 -12.98
CA GLU A 131 3.08 -1.54 -11.90
C GLU A 131 3.56 -1.02 -10.55
N ASN A 132 2.65 -0.53 -9.73
CA ASN A 132 2.86 -0.25 -8.32
C ASN A 132 2.09 -1.26 -7.49
N VAL A 133 2.71 -1.80 -6.46
CA VAL A 133 2.08 -2.70 -5.48
C VAL A 133 2.36 -2.22 -4.07
N LEU A 134 1.41 -2.38 -3.16
CA LEU A 134 1.63 -2.16 -1.73
C LEU A 134 0.80 -3.13 -0.89
N GLN A 135 1.25 -3.30 0.35
CA GLN A 135 0.50 -3.90 1.44
C GLN A 135 0.30 -2.85 2.53
N ALA A 136 -0.90 -2.81 3.07
CA ALA A 136 -1.26 -1.98 4.23
C ALA A 136 -2.29 -2.74 5.08
N TRP A 137 -2.88 -2.05 6.06
CA TRP A 137 -4.04 -2.55 6.81
C TRP A 137 -5.33 -1.96 6.22
N SER A 138 -6.44 -2.64 6.44
CA SER A 138 -7.75 -2.28 5.87
C SER A 138 -8.31 -0.93 6.35
N ASP A 139 -7.81 -0.42 7.47
CA ASP A 139 -8.16 0.89 8.05
C ASP A 139 -7.46 2.07 7.37
N TYR A 140 -6.46 1.79 6.50
CA TYR A 140 -5.84 2.84 5.71
C TYR A 140 -6.85 3.43 4.72
N SER A 141 -6.96 4.76 4.74
CA SER A 141 -7.72 5.50 3.73
C SER A 141 -7.04 5.43 2.36
N ASP A 142 -7.81 5.62 1.30
CA ASP A 142 -7.28 5.61 -0.07
C ASP A 142 -6.26 6.73 -0.31
N ALA A 143 -6.44 7.88 0.35
CA ALA A 143 -5.46 8.96 0.35
C ALA A 143 -4.12 8.52 0.98
N GLN A 144 -4.17 7.78 2.10
CA GLN A 144 -2.96 7.25 2.74
C GLN A 144 -2.25 6.22 1.86
N LEU A 145 -2.99 5.31 1.18
CA LEU A 145 -2.41 4.36 0.25
C LEU A 145 -1.66 5.05 -0.89
N VAL A 146 -2.28 6.07 -1.50
CA VAL A 146 -1.65 6.84 -2.58
C VAL A 146 -0.45 7.62 -2.06
N LYS A 147 -0.51 8.16 -0.84
CA LYS A 147 0.62 8.82 -0.18
C LYS A 147 1.81 7.87 0.02
N LEU A 148 1.59 6.61 0.43
CA LEU A 148 2.65 5.60 0.57
C LEU A 148 3.37 5.37 -0.77
N TRP A 149 2.65 5.23 -1.88
CA TRP A 149 3.26 5.14 -3.20
C TRP A 149 4.02 6.41 -3.58
N TYR A 150 3.45 7.58 -3.30
CA TYR A 150 4.08 8.86 -3.63
C TYR A 150 5.38 9.10 -2.84
N GLU A 151 5.45 8.70 -1.58
CA GLU A 151 6.65 8.85 -0.74
C GLU A 151 7.78 7.89 -1.14
N SER A 152 7.46 6.76 -1.77
CA SER A 152 8.44 5.83 -2.32
C SER A 152 8.99 6.31 -3.66
N PRO A 153 10.31 6.55 -3.81
CA PRO A 153 10.88 7.09 -5.05
C PRO A 153 10.60 6.24 -6.29
N SER A 154 10.64 4.90 -6.17
CA SER A 154 10.37 3.97 -7.27
C SER A 154 8.92 4.02 -7.73
N HIS A 155 7.98 3.97 -6.79
CA HIS A 155 6.55 4.04 -7.10
C HIS A 155 6.15 5.43 -7.60
N ARG A 156 6.67 6.50 -6.98
CA ARG A 156 6.45 7.88 -7.44
C ARG A 156 6.88 8.09 -8.88
N LYS A 157 8.02 7.52 -9.30
CA LYS A 157 8.48 7.60 -10.70
C LYS A 157 7.45 7.03 -11.68
N ILE A 158 6.76 5.94 -11.32
CA ILE A 158 5.69 5.35 -12.14
C ILE A 158 4.44 6.23 -12.10
N MET A 159 4.02 6.69 -10.91
CA MET A 159 2.86 7.56 -10.75
C MET A 159 2.97 8.86 -11.55
N LEU A 160 4.16 9.41 -11.65
CA LEU A 160 4.44 10.70 -12.30
C LEU A 160 5.05 10.55 -13.70
N ASP A 161 5.01 9.36 -14.33
CA ASP A 161 5.42 9.22 -15.73
C ASP A 161 4.53 10.11 -16.62
N PRO A 162 5.09 11.11 -17.32
CA PRO A 162 4.32 12.03 -18.17
C PRO A 162 3.66 11.31 -19.36
N ARG A 163 4.15 10.13 -19.74
CA ARG A 163 3.61 9.32 -20.84
C ARG A 163 2.39 8.50 -20.43
N ALA A 164 2.13 8.34 -19.12
CA ALA A 164 0.98 7.60 -18.62
C ALA A 164 -0.32 8.30 -19.05
N LYS A 165 -1.23 7.55 -19.66
CA LYS A 165 -2.55 8.01 -20.15
C LYS A 165 -3.69 7.33 -19.42
N THR A 166 -3.50 6.08 -19.03
CA THR A 166 -4.52 5.26 -18.39
C THR A 166 -3.99 4.61 -17.12
N ILE A 167 -4.91 4.26 -16.23
CA ILE A 167 -4.62 3.55 -14.99
C ILE A 167 -5.69 2.48 -14.74
N GLY A 168 -5.25 1.35 -14.20
CA GLY A 168 -6.12 0.39 -13.54
C GLY A 168 -5.72 0.23 -12.09
N VAL A 169 -6.72 0.06 -11.22
CA VAL A 169 -6.53 -0.13 -9.78
C VAL A 169 -7.27 -1.37 -9.32
N GLY A 170 -6.64 -2.16 -8.46
CA GLY A 170 -7.23 -3.31 -7.78
C GLY A 170 -6.92 -3.26 -6.30
N VAL A 171 -7.90 -3.63 -5.47
CA VAL A 171 -7.75 -3.72 -4.02
C VAL A 171 -8.38 -5.01 -3.52
N ALA A 172 -7.67 -5.72 -2.66
CA ALA A 172 -8.17 -6.92 -2.00
C ALA A 172 -7.73 -6.95 -0.53
N ILE A 173 -8.55 -7.52 0.33
CA ILE A 173 -8.32 -7.59 1.77
C ILE A 173 -8.49 -9.05 2.21
N ASN A 174 -7.57 -9.57 3.01
CA ASN A 174 -7.69 -10.90 3.58
C ASN A 174 -8.47 -10.89 4.91
N SER A 175 -8.74 -12.08 5.46
CA SER A 175 -9.46 -12.22 6.73
C SER A 175 -8.74 -11.64 7.95
N GLU A 176 -7.43 -11.42 7.85
CA GLU A 176 -6.62 -10.77 8.90
C GLU A 176 -6.67 -9.24 8.83
N GLY A 177 -7.37 -8.66 7.83
CA GLY A 177 -7.42 -7.22 7.59
C GLY A 177 -6.20 -6.67 6.84
N LYS A 178 -5.33 -7.52 6.29
CA LYS A 178 -4.26 -7.08 5.38
C LYS A 178 -4.85 -6.71 4.04
N LEU A 179 -4.55 -5.51 3.60
CA LEU A 179 -4.95 -4.95 2.32
C LEU A 179 -3.78 -5.02 1.33
N TYR A 180 -4.08 -5.47 0.13
CA TYR A 180 -3.16 -5.41 -1.01
C TYR A 180 -3.77 -4.53 -2.09
N ALA A 181 -2.99 -3.55 -2.55
CA ALA A 181 -3.41 -2.63 -3.60
C ALA A 181 -2.39 -2.64 -4.75
N VAL A 182 -2.93 -2.57 -5.97
CA VAL A 182 -2.16 -2.62 -7.21
C VAL A 182 -2.60 -1.48 -8.12
N GLN A 183 -1.64 -0.80 -8.75
CA GLN A 183 -1.86 0.15 -9.84
C GLN A 183 -1.12 -0.34 -11.07
N ASN A 184 -1.80 -0.45 -12.20
CA ASN A 184 -1.21 -0.70 -13.52
C ASN A 184 -1.38 0.53 -14.41
N TYR A 185 -0.29 1.08 -14.92
CA TYR A 185 -0.30 2.27 -15.77
C TYR A 185 -0.11 1.90 -17.23
N GLY A 186 -0.94 2.48 -18.13
CA GLY A 186 -0.82 2.37 -19.60
C GLY A 186 -0.39 3.71 -20.21
N ARG A 187 0.48 3.63 -21.23
CA ARG A 187 1.01 4.78 -22.00
C ARG A 187 0.24 5.05 -23.28
#